data_9d24fd77e8c04560de72b9f3b5b46294
#
_entry.id   9d24fd77e8c04560de72b9f3b5b46294
#
_cell.length_a   1.000
_cell.length_b   1.000
_cell.length_c   1.000
_cell.angle_alpha   90.00
_cell.angle_beta   90.00
_cell.angle_gamma   90.00
#
_symmetry.space_group_name_H-M   'P 1'
#
loop_
_entity.id
_entity.type
_entity.pdbx_description
1 polymer ?
#
loop_
_entity_poly.entity_id
_entity_poly.type
_entity_poly.pdbx_seq_one_letter_code
_entity_poly.pdbx_strand_id
1 'polypeptide(L)'
;MQYVTRDEFLELLGLTGGAFDQLQHAGRVALAFGTPMPATPGRYLDLDLVAMGINLGLTPGVGGEKSTAIVAGCFHQWASAVGHAEADPKRDFFMAVGGVGWDVSKKSPKLILVTNGTVDEIAQDFRSTPDVVGFFTVNISDIIRRLRARAHAAGIDLSRPFFFPPNDPRFNEILTRVRRERDARIARLRRDKKKLAAAKARGRRQDIVAAPRVKDVNYQLTMQLA
;
A
#
# COMPACT_ATOMS: atom_id res chain seq x y z
N MET A 1 -2.99 16.17 4.96
CA MET A 1 -1.87 15.46 4.29
C MET A 1 -0.80 16.49 4.01
N GLN A 2 0.42 16.17 4.33
CA GLN A 2 1.61 17.00 4.19
C GLN A 2 2.54 16.34 3.16
N TYR A 3 3.40 17.12 2.52
CA TYR A 3 4.41 16.59 1.61
C TYR A 3 5.77 16.57 2.29
N VAL A 4 6.52 15.51 2.07
CA VAL A 4 7.94 15.37 2.39
C VAL A 4 8.74 15.23 1.11
N THR A 5 9.98 15.67 1.13
CA THR A 5 10.93 15.49 0.01
C THR A 5 11.35 14.02 -0.09
N ARG A 6 12.01 13.63 -1.20
CA ARG A 6 12.56 12.28 -1.35
C ARG A 6 13.57 11.94 -0.25
N ASP A 7 14.43 12.88 0.09
CA ASP A 7 15.47 12.64 1.08
C ASP A 7 14.88 12.46 2.48
N GLU A 8 13.94 13.32 2.88
CA GLU A 8 13.16 13.15 4.12
C GLU A 8 12.40 11.83 4.15
N PHE A 9 11.77 11.45 3.03
CA PHE A 9 11.04 10.18 2.91
C PHE A 9 11.96 8.97 3.15
N LEU A 10 13.14 8.97 2.56
CA LEU A 10 14.13 7.90 2.73
C LEU A 10 14.68 7.86 4.15
N GLU A 11 15.00 9.00 4.72
CA GLU A 11 15.50 9.13 6.10
C GLU A 11 14.48 8.59 7.11
N LEU A 12 13.20 9.02 6.97
CA LEU A 12 12.12 8.59 7.85
C LEU A 12 11.85 7.08 7.78
N LEU A 13 12.01 6.48 6.61
CA LEU A 13 11.88 5.02 6.44
C LEU A 13 13.16 4.26 6.83
N GLY A 14 14.29 4.94 6.97
CA GLY A 14 15.60 4.32 7.20
C GLY A 14 16.08 3.56 5.96
N LEU A 15 15.81 4.08 4.77
CA LEU A 15 16.23 3.52 3.50
C LEU A 15 17.34 4.34 2.89
N THR A 16 18.30 3.68 2.25
CA THR A 16 19.24 4.37 1.36
C THR A 16 18.60 4.61 -0.01
N GLY A 17 19.07 5.63 -0.75
CA GLY A 17 18.60 5.89 -2.10
C GLY A 17 18.72 4.68 -3.01
N GLY A 18 19.85 3.96 -2.97
CA GLY A 18 20.05 2.75 -3.77
C GLY A 18 19.10 1.62 -3.41
N ALA A 19 18.79 1.40 -2.11
CA ALA A 19 17.82 0.39 -1.69
C ALA A 19 16.41 0.75 -2.18
N PHE A 20 16.03 2.02 -2.12
CA PHE A 20 14.74 2.47 -2.61
C PHE A 20 14.62 2.32 -4.14
N ASP A 21 15.67 2.69 -4.89
CA ASP A 21 15.69 2.54 -6.34
C ASP A 21 15.58 1.06 -6.76
N GLN A 22 16.22 0.15 -6.02
CA GLN A 22 16.03 -1.30 -6.22
C GLN A 22 14.59 -1.74 -5.98
N LEU A 23 13.95 -1.27 -4.90
CA LEU A 23 12.53 -1.55 -4.65
C LEU A 23 11.63 -1.00 -5.77
N GLN A 24 11.93 0.20 -6.27
CA GLN A 24 11.19 0.83 -7.35
C GLN A 24 11.35 0.06 -8.66
N HIS A 25 12.57 -0.32 -9.03
CA HIS A 25 12.83 -1.16 -10.21
C HIS A 25 12.19 -2.53 -10.14
N ALA A 26 12.10 -3.11 -8.94
CA ALA A 26 11.42 -4.38 -8.69
C ALA A 26 9.89 -4.25 -8.64
N GLY A 27 9.30 -3.04 -8.74
CA GLY A 27 7.88 -2.81 -8.59
C GLY A 27 7.37 -3.07 -7.15
N ARG A 28 8.24 -2.90 -6.16
CA ARG A 28 7.96 -3.18 -4.73
C ARG A 28 7.76 -1.91 -3.89
N VAL A 29 7.50 -0.78 -4.51
CA VAL A 29 7.14 0.46 -3.83
C VAL A 29 5.61 0.54 -3.75
N ALA A 30 5.08 0.64 -2.53
CA ALA A 30 3.67 0.83 -2.27
C ALA A 30 3.45 2.23 -1.67
N LEU A 31 2.75 3.07 -2.40
CA LEU A 31 2.33 4.39 -1.93
C LEU A 31 0.82 4.39 -1.62
N ALA A 32 0.37 5.34 -0.83
CA ALA A 32 -0.97 5.39 -0.26
C ALA A 32 -2.11 5.23 -1.28
N PHE A 33 -1.91 5.74 -2.49
CA PHE A 33 -2.93 5.68 -3.55
C PHE A 33 -2.69 4.56 -4.57
N GLY A 34 -1.93 3.54 -4.19
CA GLY A 34 -1.64 2.39 -5.07
C GLY A 34 -0.81 2.78 -6.29
N THR A 35 0.01 3.80 -6.18
CA THR A 35 0.86 4.30 -7.25
C THR A 35 2.31 3.90 -6.98
N PRO A 36 3.07 3.43 -7.99
CA PRO A 36 4.50 3.18 -7.82
C PRO A 36 5.33 4.48 -7.82
N MET A 37 4.69 5.61 -8.10
CA MET A 37 5.34 6.93 -8.18
C MET A 37 4.52 7.97 -7.44
N PRO A 38 5.15 8.95 -6.79
CA PRO A 38 4.45 10.04 -6.12
C PRO A 38 3.63 10.87 -7.13
N ALA A 39 2.54 11.48 -6.65
CA ALA A 39 1.68 12.35 -7.46
C ALA A 39 2.44 13.56 -8.01
N THR A 40 3.44 14.04 -7.27
CA THR A 40 4.36 15.13 -7.66
C THR A 40 5.79 14.57 -7.65
N PRO A 41 6.56 14.71 -8.73
CA PRO A 41 7.94 14.23 -8.78
C PRO A 41 8.78 14.73 -7.60
N GLY A 42 9.46 13.80 -6.91
CA GLY A 42 10.32 14.10 -5.76
C GLY A 42 9.60 14.53 -4.48
N ARG A 43 8.25 14.49 -4.42
CA ARG A 43 7.47 14.81 -3.23
C ARG A 43 6.52 13.67 -2.90
N TYR A 44 6.60 13.19 -1.67
CA TYR A 44 5.78 12.09 -1.13
C TYR A 44 4.79 12.65 -0.12
N LEU A 45 3.63 12.04 -0.02
CA LEU A 45 2.70 12.34 1.06
C LEU A 45 3.20 11.72 2.37
N ASP A 46 2.91 12.36 3.48
CA ASP A 46 3.10 11.78 4.82
C ASP A 46 2.45 10.40 4.94
N LEU A 47 1.29 10.21 4.31
CA LEU A 47 0.59 8.93 4.25
C LEU A 47 1.35 7.87 3.43
N ASP A 48 2.17 8.27 2.46
CA ASP A 48 3.04 7.35 1.71
C ASP A 48 4.11 6.71 2.60
N LEU A 49 4.56 7.43 3.65
CA LEU A 49 5.47 6.87 4.66
C LEU A 49 4.83 5.68 5.38
N VAL A 50 3.57 5.83 5.79
CA VAL A 50 2.84 4.76 6.48
C VAL A 50 2.59 3.59 5.54
N ALA A 51 2.14 3.85 4.30
CA ALA A 51 1.94 2.82 3.29
C ALA A 51 3.22 2.02 3.03
N MET A 52 4.35 2.71 2.88
CA MET A 52 5.64 2.05 2.68
C MET A 52 6.13 1.31 3.92
N GLY A 53 5.90 1.87 5.11
CA GLY A 53 6.17 1.19 6.39
C GLY A 53 5.40 -0.12 6.53
N ILE A 54 4.12 -0.13 6.18
CA ILE A 54 3.28 -1.34 6.15
C ILE A 54 3.81 -2.34 5.11
N ASN A 55 4.16 -1.87 3.92
CA ASN A 55 4.70 -2.72 2.86
C ASN A 55 5.99 -3.43 3.31
N LEU A 56 6.91 -2.69 3.90
CA LEU A 56 8.15 -3.23 4.45
C LEU A 56 7.89 -4.22 5.59
N GLY A 57 6.92 -3.91 6.47
CA GLY A 57 6.52 -4.78 7.57
C GLY A 57 5.87 -6.08 7.13
N LEU A 58 5.08 -6.08 6.05
CA LEU A 58 4.44 -7.26 5.48
C LEU A 58 5.41 -8.14 4.68
N THR A 59 6.45 -7.54 4.08
CA THR A 59 7.37 -8.22 3.15
C THR A 59 7.97 -9.53 3.71
N PRO A 60 8.42 -9.62 4.97
CA PRO A 60 8.95 -10.86 5.52
C PRO A 60 7.94 -12.01 5.58
N GLY A 61 6.66 -11.69 5.81
CA GLY A 61 5.62 -12.71 5.97
C GLY A 61 4.97 -13.15 4.66
N VAL A 62 4.77 -12.23 3.72
CA VAL A 62 3.98 -12.51 2.50
C VAL A 62 4.77 -12.35 1.20
N GLY A 63 5.99 -11.83 1.28
CA GLY A 63 6.85 -11.52 0.13
C GLY A 63 6.57 -10.14 -0.46
N GLY A 64 7.61 -9.50 -1.03
CA GLY A 64 7.57 -8.09 -1.43
C GLY A 64 6.56 -7.78 -2.54
N GLU A 65 6.31 -8.71 -3.43
CA GLU A 65 5.34 -8.57 -4.50
C GLU A 65 3.91 -8.56 -3.96
N LYS A 66 3.58 -9.53 -3.13
CA LYS A 66 2.25 -9.64 -2.51
C LYS A 66 1.99 -8.50 -1.53
N SER A 67 2.98 -8.10 -0.73
CA SER A 67 2.83 -7.00 0.22
C SER A 67 2.49 -5.69 -0.50
N THR A 68 3.18 -5.38 -1.60
CA THR A 68 2.88 -4.20 -2.44
C THR A 68 1.45 -4.24 -2.98
N ALA A 69 1.01 -5.40 -3.48
CA ALA A 69 -0.34 -5.57 -3.99
C ALA A 69 -1.41 -5.40 -2.87
N ILE A 70 -1.15 -5.97 -1.69
CA ILE A 70 -2.04 -5.85 -0.53
C ILE A 70 -2.17 -4.38 -0.08
N VAL A 71 -1.06 -3.67 0.09
CA VAL A 71 -1.10 -2.26 0.52
C VAL A 71 -1.83 -1.40 -0.52
N ALA A 72 -1.58 -1.62 -1.80
CA ALA A 72 -2.26 -0.90 -2.88
C ALA A 72 -3.76 -1.22 -2.98
N GLY A 73 -4.15 -2.48 -2.73
CA GLY A 73 -5.53 -2.96 -2.86
C GLY A 73 -6.39 -2.72 -1.62
N CYS A 74 -5.79 -2.76 -0.43
CA CYS A 74 -6.49 -2.74 0.84
C CYS A 74 -6.39 -1.39 1.57
N PHE A 75 -6.47 -0.28 0.83
CA PHE A 75 -6.35 1.07 1.39
C PHE A 75 -7.30 1.30 2.57
N HIS A 76 -8.57 0.89 2.44
CA HIS A 76 -9.57 1.09 3.47
C HIS A 76 -9.17 0.43 4.80
N GLN A 77 -8.69 -0.81 4.76
CA GLN A 77 -8.34 -1.57 5.95
C GLN A 77 -7.18 -0.91 6.71
N TRP A 78 -6.07 -0.63 6.02
CA TRP A 78 -4.94 -0.04 6.72
C TRP A 78 -5.15 1.44 7.07
N ALA A 79 -5.88 2.22 6.26
CA ALA A 79 -6.25 3.59 6.60
C ALA A 79 -7.16 3.65 7.84
N SER A 80 -8.08 2.69 8.00
CA SER A 80 -8.87 2.54 9.22
C SER A 80 -7.97 2.28 10.44
N ALA A 81 -7.02 1.35 10.33
CA ALA A 81 -6.06 1.07 11.41
C ALA A 81 -5.22 2.30 11.77
N VAL A 82 -4.76 3.07 10.77
CA VAL A 82 -4.03 4.33 10.99
C VAL A 82 -4.91 5.34 11.72
N GLY A 83 -6.15 5.52 11.28
CA GLY A 83 -7.08 6.45 11.93
C GLY A 83 -7.40 6.07 13.38
N HIS A 84 -7.54 4.79 13.69
CA HIS A 84 -7.72 4.31 15.06
C HIS A 84 -6.46 4.51 15.91
N ALA A 85 -5.28 4.21 15.38
CA ALA A 85 -4.01 4.41 16.07
C ALA A 85 -3.73 5.89 16.37
N GLU A 86 -4.16 6.80 15.50
CA GLU A 86 -4.08 8.25 15.73
C GLU A 86 -5.08 8.74 16.79
N ALA A 87 -6.27 8.14 16.82
CA ALA A 87 -7.31 8.51 17.77
C ALA A 87 -7.05 7.99 19.20
N ASP A 88 -6.41 6.84 19.32
CA ASP A 88 -6.06 6.21 20.60
C ASP A 88 -4.60 5.72 20.60
N PRO A 89 -3.64 6.63 20.85
CA PRO A 89 -2.21 6.29 20.83
C PRO A 89 -1.76 5.37 21.98
N LYS A 90 -2.65 5.10 22.96
CA LYS A 90 -2.36 4.17 24.07
C LYS A 90 -2.63 2.71 23.71
N ARG A 91 -3.38 2.47 22.64
CA ARG A 91 -3.69 1.11 22.15
C ARG A 91 -2.89 0.80 20.90
N ASP A 92 -2.51 -0.44 20.76
CA ASP A 92 -1.88 -0.93 19.53
C ASP A 92 -2.93 -1.44 18.55
N PHE A 93 -2.88 -0.89 17.35
CA PHE A 93 -3.69 -1.30 16.21
C PHE A 93 -2.81 -1.96 15.15
N PHE A 94 -3.34 -3.01 14.55
CA PHE A 94 -2.64 -3.87 13.62
C PHE A 94 -3.43 -3.96 12.30
N MET A 95 -2.69 -4.25 11.24
CA MET A 95 -3.23 -4.83 10.02
C MET A 95 -2.81 -6.29 9.97
N ALA A 96 -3.73 -7.18 9.68
CA ALA A 96 -3.47 -8.60 9.56
C ALA A 96 -3.79 -9.10 8.15
N VAL A 97 -2.98 -10.02 7.67
CA VAL A 97 -3.11 -10.69 6.37
C VAL A 97 -3.11 -12.19 6.62
N GLY A 98 -4.23 -12.85 6.31
CA GLY A 98 -4.40 -14.29 6.50
C GLY A 98 -4.64 -15.04 5.20
N GLY A 99 -4.17 -16.27 5.12
CA GLY A 99 -4.47 -17.20 4.05
C GLY A 99 -5.67 -18.05 4.42
N VAL A 100 -6.66 -18.18 3.53
CA VAL A 100 -7.85 -18.99 3.70
C VAL A 100 -7.88 -20.11 2.66
N GLY A 101 -8.03 -21.35 3.12
CA GLY A 101 -7.96 -22.54 2.30
C GLY A 101 -6.59 -22.72 1.63
N TRP A 102 -6.32 -23.90 1.10
CA TRP A 102 -5.05 -24.19 0.45
C TRP A 102 -5.27 -24.74 -0.96
N ASP A 103 -4.58 -24.16 -1.95
CA ASP A 103 -4.52 -24.69 -3.30
C ASP A 103 -3.21 -25.47 -3.46
N VAL A 104 -3.33 -26.80 -3.48
CA VAL A 104 -2.16 -27.69 -3.58
C VAL A 104 -1.40 -27.49 -4.88
N SER A 105 -2.13 -27.21 -5.96
CA SER A 105 -1.53 -27.06 -7.30
C SER A 105 -0.66 -25.78 -7.38
N LYS A 106 -1.09 -24.73 -6.73
CA LYS A 106 -0.40 -23.42 -6.70
C LYS A 106 0.52 -23.26 -5.50
N LYS A 107 0.49 -24.21 -4.54
CA LYS A 107 1.22 -24.11 -3.26
C LYS A 107 0.97 -22.78 -2.55
N SER A 108 -0.27 -22.32 -2.54
CA SER A 108 -0.66 -21.00 -2.01
C SER A 108 -2.08 -21.04 -1.42
N PRO A 109 -2.46 -20.10 -0.54
CA PRO A 109 -3.84 -19.91 -0.13
C PRO A 109 -4.75 -19.65 -1.33
N LYS A 110 -5.99 -20.13 -1.26
CA LYS A 110 -7.03 -19.86 -2.27
C LYS A 110 -7.50 -18.42 -2.21
N LEU A 111 -7.59 -17.87 -1.00
CA LEU A 111 -8.05 -16.51 -0.73
C LEU A 111 -7.10 -15.83 0.26
N ILE A 112 -6.94 -14.53 0.13
CA ILE A 112 -6.25 -13.70 1.13
C ILE A 112 -7.30 -12.84 1.83
N LEU A 113 -7.38 -13.00 3.15
CA LEU A 113 -8.17 -12.16 4.03
C LEU A 113 -7.31 -11.04 4.59
N VAL A 114 -7.81 -9.81 4.56
CA VAL A 114 -7.16 -8.66 5.19
C VAL A 114 -8.13 -8.04 6.17
N THR A 115 -7.71 -7.93 7.42
CA THR A 115 -8.46 -7.27 8.49
C THR A 115 -7.59 -6.30 9.27
N ASN A 116 -8.20 -5.48 10.13
CA ASN A 116 -7.50 -4.54 11.00
C ASN A 116 -8.21 -4.43 12.34
N GLY A 117 -7.46 -4.09 13.37
CA GLY A 117 -7.99 -3.92 14.72
C GLY A 117 -6.91 -4.11 15.78
N THR A 118 -7.34 -4.29 17.00
CA THR A 118 -6.49 -4.79 18.10
C THR A 118 -6.18 -6.28 17.89
N VAL A 119 -5.22 -6.80 18.64
CA VAL A 119 -4.88 -8.23 18.58
C VAL A 119 -6.10 -9.12 18.85
N ASP A 120 -6.93 -8.75 19.83
CA ASP A 120 -8.10 -9.54 20.22
C ASP A 120 -9.18 -9.54 19.12
N GLU A 121 -9.43 -8.38 18.51
CA GLU A 121 -10.38 -8.26 17.38
C GLU A 121 -9.91 -9.09 16.18
N ILE A 122 -8.64 -9.01 15.82
CA ILE A 122 -8.04 -9.79 14.75
C ILE A 122 -8.11 -11.28 15.05
N ALA A 123 -7.79 -11.68 16.29
CA ALA A 123 -7.89 -13.08 16.70
C ALA A 123 -9.32 -13.61 16.63
N GLN A 124 -10.31 -12.77 16.95
CA GLN A 124 -11.73 -13.12 16.82
C GLN A 124 -12.14 -13.28 15.36
N ASP A 125 -11.75 -12.35 14.48
CA ASP A 125 -12.02 -12.41 13.04
C ASP A 125 -11.48 -13.71 12.42
N PHE A 126 -10.23 -14.06 12.74
CA PHE A 126 -9.63 -15.29 12.21
C PHE A 126 -10.23 -16.57 12.80
N ARG A 127 -10.65 -16.57 14.08
CA ARG A 127 -11.36 -17.71 14.68
C ARG A 127 -12.72 -17.92 14.05
N SER A 128 -13.41 -16.86 13.65
CA SER A 128 -14.72 -16.91 13.01
C SER A 128 -14.65 -17.27 11.52
N THR A 129 -13.45 -17.21 10.92
CA THR A 129 -13.26 -17.53 9.50
C THR A 129 -12.83 -18.98 9.34
N PRO A 130 -13.63 -19.83 8.67
CA PRO A 130 -13.26 -21.23 8.44
C PRO A 130 -12.03 -21.33 7.52
N ASP A 131 -11.29 -22.42 7.69
CA ASP A 131 -10.13 -22.79 6.86
C ASP A 131 -8.95 -21.80 6.82
N VAL A 132 -8.81 -20.95 7.84
CA VAL A 132 -7.62 -20.10 7.98
C VAL A 132 -6.40 -20.98 8.23
N VAL A 133 -5.41 -20.90 7.33
CA VAL A 133 -4.16 -21.69 7.42
C VAL A 133 -3.05 -20.94 8.16
N GLY A 134 -3.19 -19.63 8.36
CA GLY A 134 -2.25 -18.80 9.11
C GLY A 134 -2.43 -17.33 8.77
N PHE A 135 -1.88 -16.47 9.60
CA PHE A 135 -1.91 -15.03 9.38
C PHE A 135 -0.62 -14.36 9.83
N PHE A 136 -0.36 -13.19 9.27
CA PHE A 136 0.76 -12.31 9.58
C PHE A 136 0.23 -10.93 9.94
N THR A 137 0.79 -10.32 10.99
CA THR A 137 0.36 -9.01 11.47
C THR A 137 1.45 -7.96 11.34
N VAL A 138 1.06 -6.73 11.10
CA VAL A 138 1.92 -5.55 11.16
C VAL A 138 1.33 -4.57 12.17
N ASN A 139 2.14 -4.14 13.13
CA ASN A 139 1.73 -3.14 14.12
C ASN A 139 1.78 -1.73 13.51
N ILE A 140 0.62 -1.19 13.19
CA ILE A 140 0.46 0.15 12.60
C ILE A 140 0.85 1.23 13.60
N SER A 141 0.45 1.08 14.86
CA SER A 141 0.80 2.04 15.92
C SER A 141 2.32 2.16 16.11
N ASP A 142 3.04 1.05 16.00
CA ASP A 142 4.50 1.05 16.09
C ASP A 142 5.16 1.72 14.87
N ILE A 143 4.64 1.50 13.67
CA ILE A 143 5.11 2.21 12.47
C ILE A 143 4.96 3.72 12.66
N ILE A 144 3.79 4.19 13.10
CA ILE A 144 3.52 5.61 13.34
C ILE A 144 4.48 6.18 14.40
N ARG A 145 4.66 5.47 15.52
CA ARG A 145 5.59 5.90 16.58
C ARG A 145 7.03 6.04 16.07
N ARG A 146 7.51 5.06 15.31
CA ARG A 146 8.87 5.09 14.72
C ARG A 146 9.05 6.22 13.72
N LEU A 147 8.06 6.46 12.85
CA LEU A 147 8.10 7.57 11.89
C LEU A 147 8.17 8.90 12.62
N ARG A 148 7.36 9.12 13.65
CA ARG A 148 7.37 10.35 14.46
C ARG A 148 8.66 10.52 15.25
N ALA A 149 9.19 9.45 15.83
CA ALA A 149 10.47 9.50 16.54
C ALA A 149 11.63 9.90 15.62
N ARG A 150 11.68 9.33 14.41
CA ARG A 150 12.69 9.70 13.40
C ARG A 150 12.49 11.13 12.90
N ALA A 151 11.25 11.53 12.64
CA ALA A 151 10.92 12.90 12.23
C ALA A 151 11.39 13.93 13.28
N HIS A 152 11.12 13.66 14.55
CA HIS A 152 11.59 14.50 15.65
C HIS A 152 13.13 14.60 15.69
N ALA A 153 13.81 13.46 15.54
CA ALA A 153 15.27 13.41 15.52
C ALA A 153 15.88 14.16 14.31
N ALA A 154 15.19 14.16 13.17
CA ALA A 154 15.61 14.84 11.94
C ALA A 154 15.12 16.30 11.85
N GLY A 155 14.36 16.81 12.84
CA GLY A 155 13.76 18.14 12.78
C GLY A 155 12.64 18.30 11.76
N ILE A 156 12.03 17.20 11.34
CA ILE A 156 10.92 17.17 10.36
C ILE A 156 9.60 17.20 11.11
N ASP A 157 8.70 18.12 10.74
CA ASP A 157 7.37 18.20 11.36
C ASP A 157 6.41 17.15 10.79
N LEU A 158 6.08 16.14 11.59
CA LEU A 158 5.01 15.16 11.36
C LEU A 158 3.97 15.19 12.49
N SER A 159 3.67 16.39 13.03
CA SER A 159 2.73 16.56 14.14
C SER A 159 1.27 16.32 13.75
N ARG A 160 0.92 16.47 12.47
CA ARG A 160 -0.43 16.23 11.97
C ARG A 160 -0.77 14.74 11.93
N PRO A 161 -2.06 14.38 12.16
CA PRO A 161 -2.49 13.00 11.96
C PRO A 161 -2.24 12.53 10.53
N PHE A 162 -1.67 11.34 10.36
CA PHE A 162 -1.51 10.72 9.05
C PHE A 162 -2.86 10.42 8.38
N PHE A 163 -3.85 10.04 9.19
CA PHE A 163 -5.21 9.80 8.74
C PHE A 163 -6.23 10.03 9.85
N PHE A 164 -7.51 10.08 9.49
CA PHE A 164 -8.61 10.29 10.42
C PHE A 164 -9.25 8.97 10.84
N PRO A 165 -9.85 8.86 12.05
CA PRO A 165 -10.57 7.66 12.44
C PRO A 165 -11.84 7.47 11.57
N PRO A 166 -12.33 6.22 11.42
CA PRO A 166 -13.46 5.91 10.55
C PRO A 166 -14.77 6.65 10.87
N ASN A 167 -14.96 7.09 12.11
CA ASN A 167 -16.11 7.89 12.54
C ASN A 167 -15.98 9.39 12.19
N ASP A 168 -14.82 9.85 11.73
CA ASP A 168 -14.65 11.24 11.27
C ASP A 168 -15.22 11.39 9.86
N PRO A 169 -16.07 12.39 9.59
CA PRO A 169 -16.62 12.63 8.24
C PRO A 169 -15.57 12.74 7.14
N ARG A 170 -14.39 13.29 7.47
CA ARG A 170 -13.26 13.45 6.55
C ARG A 170 -12.68 12.11 6.09
N PHE A 171 -12.83 11.04 6.88
CA PHE A 171 -12.41 9.70 6.49
C PHE A 171 -13.12 9.26 5.19
N ASN A 172 -14.44 9.36 5.15
CA ASN A 172 -15.23 8.96 3.99
C ASN A 172 -15.01 9.87 2.78
N GLU A 173 -14.80 11.16 3.00
CA GLU A 173 -14.48 12.11 1.93
C GLU A 173 -13.16 11.74 1.25
N ILE A 174 -12.11 11.48 2.04
CA ILE A 174 -10.80 11.08 1.53
C ILE A 174 -10.88 9.73 0.82
N LEU A 175 -11.57 8.74 1.40
CA LEU A 175 -11.78 7.44 0.75
C LEU A 175 -12.45 7.59 -0.62
N THR A 176 -13.47 8.44 -0.71
CA THR A 176 -14.18 8.69 -1.97
C THR A 176 -13.23 9.32 -3.00
N ARG A 177 -12.41 10.29 -2.58
CA ARG A 177 -11.40 10.90 -3.45
C ARG A 177 -10.37 9.87 -3.92
N VAL A 178 -9.83 9.07 -3.01
CA VAL A 178 -8.87 8.00 -3.32
C VAL A 178 -9.43 7.01 -4.33
N ARG A 179 -10.68 6.55 -4.13
CA ARG A 179 -11.35 5.67 -5.07
C ARG A 179 -11.45 6.29 -6.46
N ARG A 180 -11.89 7.53 -6.55
CA ARG A 180 -12.00 8.26 -7.84
C ARG A 180 -10.65 8.39 -8.54
N GLU A 181 -9.61 8.78 -7.81
CA GLU A 181 -8.25 8.91 -8.35
C GLU A 181 -7.70 7.56 -8.83
N ARG A 182 -7.91 6.49 -8.05
CA ARG A 182 -7.54 5.13 -8.43
C ARG A 182 -8.26 4.69 -9.70
N ASP A 183 -9.58 4.87 -9.76
CA ASP A 183 -10.39 4.47 -10.90
C ASP A 183 -10.03 5.25 -12.17
N ALA A 184 -9.79 6.55 -12.04
CA ALA A 184 -9.31 7.39 -13.14
C ALA A 184 -7.93 6.91 -13.66
N ARG A 185 -7.05 6.48 -12.76
CA ARG A 185 -5.74 5.93 -13.13
C ARG A 185 -5.85 4.57 -13.81
N ILE A 186 -6.65 3.66 -13.28
CA ILE A 186 -6.92 2.36 -13.92
C ILE A 186 -7.45 2.59 -15.34
N ALA A 187 -8.38 3.54 -15.50
CA ALA A 187 -8.91 3.91 -16.81
C ALA A 187 -7.85 4.48 -17.76
N ARG A 188 -6.87 5.26 -17.26
CA ARG A 188 -5.72 5.72 -18.06
C ARG A 188 -4.84 4.54 -18.49
N LEU A 189 -4.45 3.67 -17.57
CA LEU A 189 -3.62 2.50 -17.85
C LEU A 189 -4.28 1.57 -18.89
N ARG A 190 -5.59 1.34 -18.78
CA ARG A 190 -6.34 0.56 -19.76
C ARG A 190 -6.33 1.21 -21.16
N ARG A 191 -6.48 2.55 -21.23
CA ARG A 191 -6.39 3.30 -22.51
C ARG A 191 -4.99 3.21 -23.12
N ASP A 192 -3.95 3.37 -22.30
CA ASP A 192 -2.56 3.30 -22.76
C ASP A 192 -2.20 1.90 -23.25
N LYS A 193 -2.66 0.85 -22.54
CA LYS A 193 -2.52 -0.55 -22.98
C LYS A 193 -3.22 -0.77 -24.33
N LYS A 194 -4.42 -0.23 -24.53
CA LYS A 194 -5.16 -0.33 -25.79
C LYS A 194 -4.45 0.42 -26.91
N LYS A 195 -3.92 1.63 -26.65
CA LYS A 195 -3.11 2.39 -27.62
C LYS A 195 -1.85 1.64 -28.00
N LEU A 196 -1.14 1.05 -27.01
CA LEU A 196 0.08 0.26 -27.26
C LEU A 196 -0.22 -0.98 -28.10
N ALA A 197 -1.30 -1.70 -27.81
CA ALA A 197 -1.74 -2.86 -28.60
C ALA A 197 -2.06 -2.46 -30.04
N ALA A 198 -2.78 -1.33 -30.22
CA ALA A 198 -3.08 -0.81 -31.55
C ALA A 198 -1.83 -0.34 -32.32
N ALA A 199 -0.86 0.30 -31.63
CA ALA A 199 0.42 0.70 -32.24
C ALA A 199 1.25 -0.51 -32.66
N LYS A 200 1.32 -1.56 -31.83
CA LYS A 200 1.97 -2.85 -32.19
C LYS A 200 1.31 -3.49 -33.40
N ALA A 201 -0.02 -3.53 -33.44
CA ALA A 201 -0.77 -4.09 -34.55
C ALA A 201 -0.55 -3.32 -35.89
N ARG A 202 -0.27 -2.02 -35.81
CA ARG A 202 0.02 -1.15 -36.98
C ARG A 202 1.49 -1.17 -37.41
N GLY A 203 2.36 -1.94 -36.76
CA GLY A 203 3.78 -2.02 -37.08
C GLY A 203 4.61 -0.75 -36.87
N ARG A 204 4.08 0.23 -36.18
CA ARG A 204 4.76 1.50 -35.91
C ARG A 204 5.73 1.34 -34.72
N ARG A 205 7.00 1.05 -35.00
CA ARG A 205 8.07 0.92 -34.00
C ARG A 205 8.38 2.22 -33.23
N GLN A 206 8.08 3.39 -33.78
CA GLN A 206 8.42 4.68 -33.16
C GLN A 206 7.56 5.05 -31.97
N ASP A 207 6.31 4.54 -31.87
CA ASP A 207 5.41 4.84 -30.75
C ASP A 207 5.68 3.98 -29.51
N ILE A 208 6.59 2.99 -29.61
CA ILE A 208 6.88 2.03 -28.52
C ILE A 208 7.87 2.58 -27.49
N VAL A 209 8.69 3.57 -27.85
CA VAL A 209 9.76 4.13 -26.98
C VAL A 209 9.19 4.94 -25.81
N ALA A 210 7.96 5.46 -25.92
CA ALA A 210 7.30 6.30 -24.90
C ALA A 210 6.31 5.54 -23.99
N ALA A 211 6.21 4.20 -24.12
CA ALA A 211 5.22 3.44 -23.35
C ALA A 211 5.80 2.97 -22.00
N PRO A 212 5.03 3.10 -20.90
CA PRO A 212 5.42 2.54 -19.62
C PRO A 212 5.64 1.02 -19.73
N ARG A 213 6.68 0.49 -19.07
CA ARG A 213 7.02 -0.92 -19.14
C ARG A 213 5.86 -1.79 -18.70
N VAL A 214 5.50 -2.78 -19.52
CA VAL A 214 4.33 -3.68 -19.37
C VAL A 214 4.30 -4.41 -18.01
N LYS A 215 5.41 -4.50 -17.29
CA LYS A 215 5.47 -5.08 -15.92
C LYS A 215 4.52 -4.39 -14.93
N ASP A 216 4.29 -3.09 -15.07
CA ASP A 216 3.46 -2.31 -14.13
C ASP A 216 1.95 -2.56 -14.30
N VAL A 217 1.53 -3.19 -15.39
CA VAL A 217 0.11 -3.35 -15.74
C VAL A 217 -0.49 -4.67 -15.21
N ASN A 218 0.30 -5.72 -15.04
CA ASN A 218 -0.22 -7.04 -14.62
C ASN A 218 -0.59 -7.10 -13.13
N TYR A 219 0.03 -6.28 -12.29
CA TYR A 219 -0.19 -6.28 -10.86
C TYR A 219 -1.61 -5.88 -10.42
N GLN A 220 -2.20 -4.95 -11.13
CA GLN A 220 -3.48 -4.37 -10.72
C GLN A 220 -4.71 -5.14 -11.21
N LEU A 221 -4.56 -6.04 -12.18
CA LEU A 221 -5.68 -6.79 -12.74
C LEU A 221 -6.02 -8.07 -11.96
N THR A 222 -5.06 -8.63 -11.22
CA THR A 222 -5.26 -9.90 -10.49
C THR A 222 -6.06 -9.72 -9.19
N MET A 223 -6.09 -8.50 -8.64
CA MET A 223 -6.82 -8.20 -7.39
C MET A 223 -8.31 -7.84 -7.59
N GLN A 224 -8.81 -7.78 -8.82
CA GLN A 224 -10.22 -7.46 -9.08
C GLN A 224 -11.12 -8.70 -9.25
N LEU A 225 -10.55 -9.91 -9.17
CA LEU A 225 -11.28 -11.17 -9.37
C LEU A 225 -11.31 -12.06 -8.11
N ALA A 226 -10.96 -11.51 -6.94
CA ALA A 226 -11.13 -12.18 -5.65
C ALA A 226 -12.16 -11.44 -4.80
#